data_e9835ea8b53f9980683cc710757a165a
#
_entry.id   e9835ea8b53f9980683cc710757a165a
#
_cell.length_a   1.000
_cell.length_b   1.000
_cell.length_c   1.000
_cell.angle_alpha   90.00
_cell.angle_beta   90.00
_cell.angle_gamma   90.00
#
_symmetry.space_group_name_H-M   'P 1'
#
loop_
_entity.id
_entity.type
_entity.pdbx_description
1 polymer ?
#
loop_
_entity_poly.entity_id
_entity_poly.type
_entity_poly.pdbx_seq_one_letter_code
_entity_poly.pdbx_strand_id
1 'polypeptide(L)'
;MRRLKKIVTTMLAAAVLISGAAVPMEAQAASTLEKVLYGTAAMVFISRYFSDMDDHQQLQFLETCQKETGVYESAEAQTRVADIYDRLVETGAVERNYIVYVSPDEDINAFMSLGGVMCINKGTLDAMDDDELAYIMAHELVHGEKRHSVNGVKKRVGLQTALSIYLGSEQGVGGVILGNIAANYISNAVFTKDQEKEADSLGFQYLVEAGYNPGGAAASMSVLLDKYGDKPRTGLKGVIAPADHPSTKERVEKNGKRLYEYSGNHVKAKDNWILINGEKTFQPAETKRYTQTERAYLTAGKLAAVYHDGNVQNARYKDGMIQIGNVSIYTVSSRENGMEIEAALNKGIVLDRGEPVKKKSEVEKRKDKLKEKRIETAETAVR
;
A
#
# COMPACT_ATOMS: atom_id res chain seq x y z
N MET A 1 -28.46 33.65 36.32
CA MET A 1 -29.46 32.74 35.72
C MET A 1 -29.33 32.57 34.22
N ARG A 2 -29.21 33.62 33.39
CA ARG A 2 -29.04 33.46 31.90
C ARG A 2 -27.76 32.70 31.49
N ARG A 3 -26.63 32.90 32.18
CA ARG A 3 -25.37 32.15 31.85
C ARG A 3 -25.43 30.66 32.24
N LEU A 4 -26.10 30.36 33.35
CA LEU A 4 -26.27 28.95 33.78
C LEU A 4 -27.20 28.16 32.83
N LYS A 5 -28.29 28.81 32.35
CA LYS A 5 -29.18 28.21 31.34
C LYS A 5 -28.45 27.92 30.05
N LYS A 6 -27.56 28.82 29.57
CA LYS A 6 -26.76 28.58 28.35
C LYS A 6 -25.79 27.39 28.50
N ILE A 7 -25.12 27.30 29.64
CA ILE A 7 -24.19 26.19 29.93
C ILE A 7 -24.95 24.87 30.01
N VAL A 8 -26.10 24.84 30.65
CA VAL A 8 -26.95 23.64 30.74
C VAL A 8 -27.50 23.23 29.37
N THR A 9 -27.90 24.18 28.55
CA THR A 9 -28.36 23.90 27.18
C THR A 9 -27.22 23.37 26.30
N THR A 10 -26.01 23.90 26.45
CA THR A 10 -24.83 23.43 25.68
C THR A 10 -24.39 22.04 26.15
N MET A 11 -24.45 21.74 27.45
CA MET A 11 -24.17 20.40 27.97
C MET A 11 -25.27 19.39 27.58
N LEU A 12 -26.54 19.80 27.56
CA LEU A 12 -27.64 18.94 27.10
C LEU A 12 -27.50 18.63 25.60
N ALA A 13 -27.15 19.63 24.78
CA ALA A 13 -26.89 19.42 23.34
C ALA A 13 -25.72 18.45 23.12
N ALA A 14 -24.63 18.56 23.89
CA ALA A 14 -23.51 17.62 23.84
C ALA A 14 -23.90 16.20 24.30
N ALA A 15 -24.74 16.09 25.33
CA ALA A 15 -25.22 14.80 25.84
C ALA A 15 -26.20 14.11 24.89
N VAL A 16 -27.05 14.88 24.20
CA VAL A 16 -27.99 14.38 23.16
C VAL A 16 -27.21 13.89 21.94
N LEU A 17 -26.10 14.55 21.58
CA LEU A 17 -25.24 14.13 20.49
C LEU A 17 -24.53 12.78 20.75
N ILE A 18 -24.29 12.45 22.02
CA ILE A 18 -23.71 11.15 22.43
C ILE A 18 -24.78 10.05 22.44
N SER A 19 -26.06 10.40 22.63
CA SER A 19 -27.18 9.43 22.70
C SER A 19 -27.88 9.15 21.36
N GLY A 20 -27.48 9.83 20.27
CA GLY A 20 -28.08 9.61 18.92
C GLY A 20 -29.49 10.17 18.74
N ALA A 21 -30.01 10.96 19.68
CA ALA A 21 -31.31 11.60 19.56
C ALA A 21 -31.15 12.97 18.86
N ALA A 22 -31.74 13.16 17.72
CA ALA A 22 -31.71 14.43 16.98
C ALA A 22 -32.66 15.45 17.60
N VAL A 23 -32.28 16.72 17.63
CA VAL A 23 -33.09 17.84 18.09
C VAL A 23 -33.40 18.71 16.88
N PRO A 24 -34.66 18.91 16.53
CA PRO A 24 -35.02 19.83 15.42
C PRO A 24 -34.66 21.26 15.80
N MET A 25 -33.97 21.95 14.92
CA MET A 25 -33.59 23.35 15.09
C MET A 25 -33.89 24.19 13.85
N GLU A 26 -34.58 25.30 14.05
CA GLU A 26 -34.75 26.33 13.02
C GLU A 26 -33.36 26.98 12.73
N ALA A 27 -32.88 26.76 11.52
CA ALA A 27 -31.50 27.05 11.10
C ALA A 27 -31.18 28.55 10.89
N GLN A 28 -32.07 29.48 11.18
CA GLN A 28 -31.94 30.87 10.71
C GLN A 28 -31.24 31.85 11.66
N ALA A 29 -30.93 31.49 12.90
CA ALA A 29 -30.36 32.43 13.86
C ALA A 29 -29.20 31.91 14.73
N ALA A 30 -28.50 30.86 14.28
CA ALA A 30 -27.39 30.30 15.06
C ALA A 30 -26.20 31.27 15.13
N SER A 31 -25.70 31.54 16.34
CA SER A 31 -24.46 32.31 16.55
C SER A 31 -23.25 31.61 15.93
N THR A 32 -22.16 32.33 15.68
CA THR A 32 -20.90 31.74 15.15
C THR A 32 -20.42 30.59 16.00
N LEU A 33 -20.56 30.65 17.33
CA LEU A 33 -20.20 29.58 18.23
C LEU A 33 -21.07 28.34 18.05
N GLU A 34 -22.37 28.50 17.88
CA GLU A 34 -23.30 27.41 17.61
C GLU A 34 -22.99 26.73 16.26
N LYS A 35 -22.72 27.50 15.21
CA LYS A 35 -22.28 26.96 13.91
C LYS A 35 -21.01 26.13 14.01
N VAL A 36 -20.03 26.58 14.78
CA VAL A 36 -18.80 25.83 15.04
C VAL A 36 -19.07 24.55 15.83
N LEU A 37 -19.91 24.60 16.86
CA LEU A 37 -20.30 23.41 17.65
C LEU A 37 -21.04 22.38 16.81
N TYR A 38 -22.04 22.80 16.02
CA TYR A 38 -22.78 21.91 15.13
C TYR A 38 -21.88 21.35 14.01
N GLY A 39 -20.99 22.16 13.47
CA GLY A 39 -20.02 21.72 12.48
C GLY A 39 -19.07 20.66 13.04
N THR A 40 -18.58 20.87 14.25
CA THR A 40 -17.72 19.89 14.92
C THR A 40 -18.46 18.58 15.22
N ALA A 41 -19.71 18.68 15.71
CA ALA A 41 -20.56 17.51 15.95
C ALA A 41 -20.89 16.73 14.68
N ALA A 42 -21.20 17.42 13.59
CA ALA A 42 -21.43 16.80 12.29
C ALA A 42 -20.19 16.08 11.76
N MET A 43 -19.01 16.68 11.90
CA MET A 43 -17.74 16.03 11.51
C MET A 43 -17.41 14.81 12.37
N VAL A 44 -17.71 14.85 13.68
CA VAL A 44 -17.55 13.66 14.56
C VAL A 44 -18.53 12.56 14.15
N PHE A 45 -19.79 12.90 13.88
CA PHE A 45 -20.80 11.95 13.40
C PHE A 45 -20.35 11.29 12.11
N ILE A 46 -19.96 12.06 11.10
CA ILE A 46 -19.48 11.54 9.81
C ILE A 46 -18.22 10.68 10.01
N SER A 47 -17.31 11.13 10.86
CA SER A 47 -16.10 10.36 11.17
C SER A 47 -16.45 9.00 11.76
N ARG A 48 -17.36 8.92 12.71
CA ARG A 48 -17.83 7.66 13.29
C ARG A 48 -18.56 6.80 12.28
N TYR A 49 -19.46 7.39 11.50
CA TYR A 49 -20.23 6.68 10.49
C TYR A 49 -19.34 5.99 9.46
N PHE A 50 -18.37 6.70 8.86
CA PHE A 50 -17.46 6.08 7.90
C PHE A 50 -16.47 5.10 8.55
N SER A 51 -16.09 5.31 9.80
CA SER A 51 -15.28 4.32 10.52
C SER A 51 -16.09 3.06 10.79
N ASP A 52 -17.35 3.20 11.19
CA ASP A 52 -18.25 2.07 11.44
C ASP A 52 -18.55 1.28 10.16
N MET A 53 -18.80 1.97 9.06
CA MET A 53 -18.93 1.34 7.74
C MET A 53 -17.67 0.56 7.36
N ASP A 54 -16.50 1.16 7.52
CA ASP A 54 -15.21 0.55 7.21
C ASP A 54 -14.92 -0.67 8.08
N ASP A 55 -15.42 -0.69 9.33
CA ASP A 55 -15.21 -1.80 10.26
C ASP A 55 -16.25 -2.93 10.12
N HIS A 56 -17.48 -2.64 9.71
CA HIS A 56 -18.59 -3.59 9.83
C HIS A 56 -19.32 -3.89 8.52
N GLN A 57 -19.07 -3.17 7.42
CA GLN A 57 -19.80 -3.34 6.16
C GLN A 57 -18.96 -3.91 5.02
N GLN A 58 -17.95 -4.74 5.33
CA GLN A 58 -17.03 -5.30 4.34
C GLN A 58 -17.72 -6.00 3.18
N LEU A 59 -18.71 -6.87 3.46
CA LEU A 59 -19.41 -7.60 2.41
C LEU A 59 -20.24 -6.70 1.50
N GLN A 60 -20.83 -5.62 2.03
CA GLN A 60 -21.57 -4.65 1.24
C GLN A 60 -20.64 -3.86 0.30
N PHE A 61 -19.43 -3.52 0.78
CA PHE A 61 -18.41 -2.89 -0.08
C PHE A 61 -17.89 -3.86 -1.13
N LEU A 62 -17.71 -5.14 -0.79
CA LEU A 62 -17.34 -6.17 -1.75
C LEU A 62 -18.37 -6.27 -2.88
N GLU A 63 -19.65 -6.39 -2.56
CA GLU A 63 -20.73 -6.45 -3.54
C GLU A 63 -20.74 -5.20 -4.44
N THR A 64 -20.59 -4.03 -3.84
CA THR A 64 -20.54 -2.76 -4.59
C THR A 64 -19.33 -2.71 -5.52
N CYS A 65 -18.14 -3.06 -5.02
CA CYS A 65 -16.92 -3.09 -5.83
C CYS A 65 -17.04 -4.07 -7.00
N GLN A 66 -17.49 -5.30 -6.73
CA GLN A 66 -17.68 -6.33 -7.75
C GLN A 66 -18.74 -5.96 -8.80
N LYS A 67 -19.79 -5.25 -8.39
CA LYS A 67 -20.80 -4.74 -9.32
C LYS A 67 -20.23 -3.69 -10.27
N GLU A 68 -19.32 -2.84 -9.78
CA GLU A 68 -18.72 -1.76 -10.58
C GLU A 68 -17.57 -2.25 -11.47
N THR A 69 -16.75 -3.19 -10.98
CA THR A 69 -15.53 -3.62 -11.67
C THR A 69 -15.65 -4.97 -12.35
N GLY A 70 -16.66 -5.77 -12.02
CA GLY A 70 -16.76 -7.17 -12.39
C GLY A 70 -15.82 -8.06 -11.54
N VAL A 71 -15.94 -9.37 -11.74
CA VAL A 71 -15.07 -10.39 -11.15
C VAL A 71 -14.46 -11.20 -12.26
N TYR A 72 -13.14 -11.38 -12.26
CA TYR A 72 -12.45 -12.24 -13.22
C TYR A 72 -12.56 -13.70 -12.79
N GLU A 73 -13.32 -14.49 -13.53
CA GLU A 73 -13.65 -15.90 -13.25
C GLU A 73 -12.47 -16.85 -13.60
N SER A 74 -11.32 -16.63 -12.93
CA SER A 74 -10.13 -17.47 -13.06
C SER A 74 -9.66 -17.92 -11.70
N ALA A 75 -9.79 -19.21 -11.41
CA ALA A 75 -9.33 -19.80 -10.15
C ALA A 75 -7.81 -19.56 -9.95
N GLU A 76 -7.01 -19.69 -11.02
CA GLU A 76 -5.57 -19.45 -10.98
C GLU A 76 -5.25 -18.00 -10.57
N ALA A 77 -5.91 -17.01 -11.17
CA ALA A 77 -5.72 -15.60 -10.85
C ALA A 77 -6.13 -15.29 -9.41
N GLN A 78 -7.26 -15.81 -8.95
CA GLN A 78 -7.74 -15.63 -7.57
C GLN A 78 -6.79 -16.30 -6.56
N THR A 79 -6.31 -17.53 -6.84
CA THR A 79 -5.34 -18.23 -6.01
C THR A 79 -4.03 -17.46 -5.91
N ARG A 80 -3.51 -16.97 -7.05
CA ARG A 80 -2.25 -16.20 -7.08
C ARG A 80 -2.29 -14.98 -6.16
N VAL A 81 -3.37 -14.20 -6.19
CA VAL A 81 -3.49 -13.02 -5.32
C VAL A 81 -3.75 -13.41 -3.86
N ALA A 82 -4.46 -14.52 -3.61
CA ALA A 82 -4.68 -15.04 -2.27
C ALA A 82 -3.36 -15.50 -1.63
N ASP A 83 -2.54 -16.25 -2.35
CA ASP A 83 -1.23 -16.73 -1.86
C ASP A 83 -0.29 -15.57 -1.52
N ILE A 84 -0.29 -14.50 -2.35
CA ILE A 84 0.50 -13.31 -2.07
C ILE A 84 -0.04 -12.58 -0.84
N TYR A 85 -1.36 -12.44 -0.74
CA TYR A 85 -2.01 -11.81 0.41
C TYR A 85 -1.69 -12.56 1.71
N ASP A 86 -1.88 -13.86 1.75
CA ASP A 86 -1.63 -14.68 2.93
C ASP A 86 -0.18 -14.53 3.40
N ARG A 87 0.78 -14.57 2.48
CA ARG A 87 2.20 -14.38 2.79
C ARG A 87 2.51 -12.98 3.33
N LEU A 88 1.85 -11.93 2.85
CA LEU A 88 1.98 -10.57 3.38
C LEU A 88 1.40 -10.47 4.80
N VAL A 89 0.27 -11.12 5.06
CA VAL A 89 -0.42 -11.11 6.38
C VAL A 89 0.35 -11.94 7.42
N GLU A 90 0.96 -13.06 7.03
CA GLU A 90 1.77 -13.90 7.92
C GLU A 90 2.93 -13.14 8.59
N THR A 91 3.36 -12.02 8.04
CA THR A 91 4.37 -11.15 8.66
C THR A 91 3.91 -10.56 9.99
N GLY A 92 2.60 -10.44 10.21
CA GLY A 92 1.99 -9.76 11.34
C GLY A 92 2.04 -8.22 11.24
N ALA A 93 2.41 -7.68 10.08
CA ALA A 93 2.38 -6.25 9.81
C ALA A 93 0.97 -5.75 9.46
N VAL A 94 0.12 -6.66 8.99
CA VAL A 94 -1.29 -6.44 8.64
C VAL A 94 -2.14 -6.96 9.78
N GLU A 95 -2.92 -6.07 10.42
CA GLU A 95 -3.73 -6.41 11.61
C GLU A 95 -5.20 -6.64 11.28
N ARG A 96 -5.70 -6.05 10.19
CA ARG A 96 -7.08 -6.16 9.73
C ARG A 96 -7.25 -7.31 8.74
N ASN A 97 -8.47 -7.84 8.64
CA ASN A 97 -8.83 -8.79 7.60
C ASN A 97 -9.28 -8.05 6.34
N TYR A 98 -8.70 -8.42 5.20
CA TYR A 98 -9.03 -7.87 3.90
C TYR A 98 -9.62 -8.94 3.00
N ILE A 99 -10.52 -8.54 2.11
CA ILE A 99 -10.97 -9.37 1.00
C ILE A 99 -10.25 -8.90 -0.25
N VAL A 100 -9.58 -9.82 -0.93
CA VAL A 100 -8.85 -9.53 -2.17
C VAL A 100 -9.52 -10.28 -3.31
N TYR A 101 -9.73 -9.61 -4.44
CA TYR A 101 -10.28 -10.23 -5.64
C TYR A 101 -9.69 -9.61 -6.91
N VAL A 102 -9.84 -10.32 -8.04
CA VAL A 102 -9.36 -9.86 -9.35
C VAL A 102 -10.53 -9.42 -10.20
N SER A 103 -10.44 -8.24 -10.80
CA SER A 103 -11.36 -7.73 -11.82
C SER A 103 -10.89 -8.09 -13.25
N PRO A 104 -11.80 -8.15 -14.25
CA PRO A 104 -11.43 -8.45 -15.63
C PRO A 104 -10.77 -7.29 -16.38
N ASP A 105 -10.61 -6.12 -15.75
CA ASP A 105 -10.04 -4.93 -16.40
C ASP A 105 -8.58 -5.17 -16.82
N GLU A 106 -8.25 -4.81 -18.07
CA GLU A 106 -6.93 -5.00 -18.67
C GLU A 106 -5.94 -3.85 -18.38
N ASP A 107 -6.39 -2.76 -17.76
CA ASP A 107 -5.49 -1.70 -17.31
C ASP A 107 -4.68 -2.18 -16.10
N ILE A 108 -3.41 -1.77 -16.02
CA ILE A 108 -2.59 -2.03 -14.83
C ILE A 108 -3.08 -1.12 -13.71
N ASN A 109 -3.78 -1.68 -12.76
CA ASN A 109 -4.31 -0.96 -11.59
C ASN A 109 -4.65 -1.90 -10.43
N ALA A 110 -4.65 -1.36 -9.22
CA ALA A 110 -5.21 -1.94 -8.01
C ALA A 110 -5.75 -0.82 -7.13
N PHE A 111 -6.64 -1.12 -6.20
CA PHE A 111 -7.11 -0.15 -5.22
C PHE A 111 -7.60 -0.80 -3.94
N MET A 112 -7.44 -0.08 -2.83
CA MET A 112 -8.05 -0.40 -1.54
C MET A 112 -9.32 0.42 -1.34
N SER A 113 -10.46 -0.25 -1.25
CA SER A 113 -11.76 0.37 -0.94
C SER A 113 -11.96 0.52 0.58
N LEU A 114 -13.04 1.21 0.96
CA LEU A 114 -13.61 1.11 2.30
C LEU A 114 -14.03 -0.35 2.58
N GLY A 115 -14.18 -0.70 3.85
CA GLY A 115 -14.50 -2.06 4.28
C GLY A 115 -13.34 -3.04 4.17
N GLY A 116 -12.15 -2.58 3.78
CA GLY A 116 -11.01 -3.48 3.62
C GLY A 116 -11.15 -4.42 2.42
N VAL A 117 -11.66 -3.93 1.30
CA VAL A 117 -11.77 -4.68 0.05
C VAL A 117 -10.71 -4.18 -0.92
N MET A 118 -9.82 -5.09 -1.35
CA MET A 118 -8.79 -4.84 -2.34
C MET A 118 -9.20 -5.45 -3.69
N CYS A 119 -9.21 -4.63 -4.72
CA CYS A 119 -9.39 -5.05 -6.09
C CYS A 119 -8.08 -4.96 -6.86
N ILE A 120 -7.74 -5.99 -7.62
CA ILE A 120 -6.57 -6.03 -8.49
C ILE A 120 -7.05 -6.30 -9.90
N ASN A 121 -6.67 -5.48 -10.86
CA ASN A 121 -7.05 -5.67 -12.24
C ASN A 121 -6.26 -6.83 -12.87
N LYS A 122 -6.90 -7.60 -13.75
CA LYS A 122 -6.25 -8.64 -14.55
C LYS A 122 -5.00 -8.10 -15.28
N GLY A 123 -5.07 -6.87 -15.81
CA GLY A 123 -3.91 -6.24 -16.46
C GLY A 123 -2.68 -6.10 -15.56
N THR A 124 -2.87 -5.99 -14.24
CA THR A 124 -1.75 -5.97 -13.28
C THR A 124 -1.11 -7.35 -13.15
N LEU A 125 -1.93 -8.41 -13.08
CA LEU A 125 -1.43 -9.78 -13.02
C LEU A 125 -0.68 -10.17 -14.32
N ASP A 126 -1.16 -9.73 -15.46
CA ASP A 126 -0.54 -10.01 -16.74
C ASP A 126 0.80 -9.28 -16.93
N ALA A 127 0.90 -8.07 -16.37
CA ALA A 127 2.07 -7.21 -16.53
C ALA A 127 3.19 -7.52 -15.52
N MET A 128 2.87 -8.02 -14.33
CA MET A 128 3.78 -8.10 -13.18
C MET A 128 4.04 -9.55 -12.75
N ASP A 129 5.25 -9.84 -12.27
CA ASP A 129 5.54 -11.08 -11.56
C ASP A 129 5.09 -11.01 -10.08
N ASP A 130 5.36 -12.07 -9.29
CA ASP A 130 4.89 -12.11 -7.91
C ASP A 130 5.62 -11.12 -7.01
N ASP A 131 6.89 -10.81 -7.28
CA ASP A 131 7.66 -9.83 -6.51
C ASP A 131 7.13 -8.40 -6.73
N GLU A 132 6.77 -8.09 -7.96
CA GLU A 132 6.19 -6.80 -8.38
C GLU A 132 4.75 -6.66 -7.89
N LEU A 133 3.93 -7.70 -8.07
CA LEU A 133 2.55 -7.74 -7.62
C LEU A 133 2.45 -7.67 -6.10
N ALA A 134 3.33 -8.36 -5.38
CA ALA A 134 3.39 -8.29 -3.92
C ALA A 134 3.66 -6.87 -3.41
N TYR A 135 4.50 -6.08 -4.10
CA TYR A 135 4.68 -4.68 -3.73
C TYR A 135 3.42 -3.85 -3.94
N ILE A 136 2.73 -4.02 -5.06
CA ILE A 136 1.46 -3.32 -5.31
C ILE A 136 0.45 -3.67 -4.22
N MET A 137 0.29 -4.97 -3.89
CA MET A 137 -0.61 -5.41 -2.84
C MET A 137 -0.20 -4.89 -1.46
N ALA A 138 1.09 -4.90 -1.14
CA ALA A 138 1.61 -4.35 0.11
C ALA A 138 1.33 -2.84 0.23
N HIS A 139 1.48 -2.08 -0.85
CA HIS A 139 1.14 -0.66 -0.93
C HIS A 139 -0.36 -0.43 -0.64
N GLU A 140 -1.24 -1.21 -1.25
CA GLU A 140 -2.69 -1.14 -1.04
C GLU A 140 -3.08 -1.55 0.40
N LEU A 141 -2.42 -2.57 0.97
CA LEU A 141 -2.63 -2.95 2.37
C LEU A 141 -2.29 -1.82 3.33
N VAL A 142 -1.23 -1.04 3.07
CA VAL A 142 -0.93 0.14 3.88
C VAL A 142 -2.06 1.18 3.83
N HIS A 143 -2.66 1.40 2.65
CA HIS A 143 -3.83 2.28 2.56
C HIS A 143 -4.99 1.80 3.43
N GLY A 144 -5.22 0.50 3.51
CA GLY A 144 -6.21 -0.11 4.39
C GLY A 144 -5.85 0.04 5.88
N GLU A 145 -4.64 -0.38 6.28
CA GLU A 145 -4.15 -0.31 7.67
C GLU A 145 -4.14 1.11 8.23
N LYS A 146 -3.75 2.10 7.40
CA LYS A 146 -3.73 3.52 7.77
C LYS A 146 -5.08 4.21 7.58
N ARG A 147 -6.10 3.47 7.11
CA ARG A 147 -7.46 4.01 6.85
C ARG A 147 -7.44 5.25 5.95
N HIS A 148 -6.56 5.28 4.97
CA HIS A 148 -6.41 6.42 4.07
C HIS A 148 -7.71 6.73 3.34
N SER A 149 -8.47 5.69 2.93
CA SER A 149 -9.77 5.81 2.28
C SER A 149 -10.79 6.52 3.17
N VAL A 150 -10.91 6.11 4.44
CA VAL A 150 -11.79 6.77 5.44
C VAL A 150 -11.41 8.23 5.62
N ASN A 151 -10.12 8.51 5.77
CA ASN A 151 -9.61 9.88 5.95
C ASN A 151 -9.83 10.74 4.69
N GLY A 152 -9.74 10.16 3.50
CA GLY A 152 -10.04 10.82 2.23
C GLY A 152 -11.49 11.22 2.11
N VAL A 153 -12.43 10.33 2.45
CA VAL A 153 -13.87 10.64 2.47
C VAL A 153 -14.17 11.76 3.46
N LYS A 154 -13.65 11.67 4.68
CA LYS A 154 -13.84 12.72 5.71
C LYS A 154 -13.41 14.11 5.23
N LYS A 155 -12.29 14.20 4.51
CA LYS A 155 -11.80 15.48 3.97
C LYS A 155 -12.66 16.05 2.84
N ARG A 156 -13.28 15.18 2.02
CA ARG A 156 -14.14 15.59 0.91
C ARG A 156 -15.53 16.04 1.36
N VAL A 157 -16.01 15.49 2.48
CA VAL A 157 -17.28 15.92 3.07
C VAL A 157 -17.05 17.27 3.75
N GLY A 158 -17.28 18.36 3.01
CA GLY A 158 -17.19 19.70 3.56
C GLY A 158 -18.22 19.94 4.67
N LEU A 159 -17.96 20.92 5.53
CA LEU A 159 -18.80 21.25 6.68
C LEU A 159 -20.28 21.42 6.33
N GLN A 160 -20.58 22.05 5.19
CA GLN A 160 -21.96 22.28 4.74
C GLN A 160 -22.69 20.99 4.37
N THR A 161 -22.00 20.07 3.70
CA THR A 161 -22.50 18.73 3.40
C THR A 161 -22.67 17.91 4.66
N ALA A 162 -21.70 17.99 5.59
CA ALA A 162 -21.75 17.34 6.88
C ALA A 162 -22.99 17.77 7.69
N LEU A 163 -23.28 19.06 7.74
CA LEU A 163 -24.46 19.60 8.40
C LEU A 163 -25.77 19.13 7.73
N SER A 164 -25.83 19.13 6.40
CA SER A 164 -27.02 18.67 5.66
C SER A 164 -27.30 17.18 5.91
N ILE A 165 -26.26 16.34 5.95
CA ILE A 165 -26.38 14.92 6.25
C ILE A 165 -26.82 14.71 7.71
N TYR A 166 -26.22 15.43 8.64
CA TYR A 166 -26.56 15.35 10.06
C TYR A 166 -28.01 15.74 10.34
N LEU A 167 -28.46 16.86 9.76
CA LEU A 167 -29.85 17.34 9.92
C LEU A 167 -30.87 16.47 9.18
N GLY A 168 -30.45 15.80 8.09
CA GLY A 168 -31.31 14.88 7.32
C GLY A 168 -31.29 13.43 7.80
N SER A 169 -30.49 13.08 8.81
CA SER A 169 -30.29 11.69 9.24
C SER A 169 -31.55 11.02 9.80
N GLU A 170 -32.45 11.79 10.42
CA GLU A 170 -33.72 11.28 10.95
C GLU A 170 -34.72 10.80 9.87
N GLN A 171 -34.58 11.27 8.63
CA GLN A 171 -35.46 10.92 7.52
C GLN A 171 -34.90 9.83 6.59
N GLY A 172 -33.80 9.17 6.95
CA GLY A 172 -33.11 8.19 6.11
C GLY A 172 -32.36 8.79 4.90
N VAL A 173 -32.52 10.08 4.62
CA VAL A 173 -31.88 10.78 3.50
C VAL A 173 -30.36 10.87 3.71
N GLY A 174 -29.93 11.06 4.95
CA GLY A 174 -28.49 11.11 5.31
C GLY A 174 -27.76 9.83 4.97
N GLY A 175 -28.35 8.66 5.21
CA GLY A 175 -27.76 7.36 4.90
C GLY A 175 -27.60 7.13 3.39
N VAL A 176 -28.57 7.56 2.56
CA VAL A 176 -28.47 7.46 1.10
C VAL A 176 -27.37 8.39 0.55
N ILE A 177 -27.25 9.61 1.07
CA ILE A 177 -26.19 10.54 0.67
C ILE A 177 -24.82 10.00 1.05
N LEU A 178 -24.66 9.47 2.25
CA LEU A 178 -23.42 8.88 2.73
C LEU A 178 -23.04 7.60 1.95
N GLY A 179 -24.02 6.74 1.64
CA GLY A 179 -23.83 5.59 0.78
C GLY A 179 -23.35 5.97 -0.62
N ASN A 180 -23.96 6.99 -1.24
CA ASN A 180 -23.54 7.51 -2.53
C ASN A 180 -22.13 8.14 -2.49
N ILE A 181 -21.78 8.83 -1.40
CA ILE A 181 -20.42 9.36 -1.21
C ILE A 181 -19.41 8.20 -1.11
N ALA A 182 -19.72 7.14 -0.37
CA ALA A 182 -18.88 5.97 -0.25
C ALA A 182 -18.71 5.24 -1.60
N ALA A 183 -19.79 5.01 -2.35
CA ALA A 183 -19.76 4.42 -3.69
C ALA A 183 -18.94 5.27 -4.69
N ASN A 184 -19.16 6.59 -4.69
CA ASN A 184 -18.36 7.51 -5.52
C ASN A 184 -16.88 7.55 -5.12
N TYR A 185 -16.57 7.23 -3.87
CA TYR A 185 -15.19 7.16 -3.43
C TYR A 185 -14.45 5.96 -4.03
N ILE A 186 -15.12 4.82 -4.19
CA ILE A 186 -14.57 3.63 -4.87
C ILE A 186 -14.09 4.03 -6.28
N SER A 187 -14.89 4.82 -6.99
CA SER A 187 -14.59 5.25 -8.36
C SER A 187 -13.55 6.40 -8.46
N ASN A 188 -13.29 7.13 -7.37
CA ASN A 188 -12.53 8.38 -7.40
C ASN A 188 -11.63 8.56 -6.16
N ALA A 189 -11.11 7.49 -5.58
CA ALA A 189 -10.18 7.59 -4.46
C ALA A 189 -8.95 8.41 -4.86
N VAL A 190 -8.64 9.45 -4.09
CA VAL A 190 -7.43 10.25 -4.25
C VAL A 190 -6.78 10.37 -2.89
N PHE A 191 -5.57 9.86 -2.78
CA PHE A 191 -4.77 9.96 -1.58
C PHE A 191 -3.86 11.20 -1.66
N THR A 192 -3.43 11.71 -0.53
CA THR A 192 -2.49 12.82 -0.50
C THR A 192 -1.07 12.32 -0.80
N LYS A 193 -0.19 13.22 -1.26
CA LYS A 193 1.23 12.89 -1.49
C LYS A 193 1.92 12.26 -0.27
N ASP A 194 1.53 12.67 0.94
CA ASP A 194 2.13 12.11 2.16
C ASP A 194 1.59 10.72 2.46
N GLN A 195 0.30 10.45 2.20
CA GLN A 195 -0.28 9.11 2.29
C GLN A 195 0.37 8.13 1.29
N GLU A 196 0.63 8.59 0.07
CA GLU A 196 1.35 7.79 -0.93
C GLU A 196 2.80 7.49 -0.53
N LYS A 197 3.52 8.50 -0.02
CA LYS A 197 4.89 8.30 0.49
C LYS A 197 4.91 7.33 1.67
N GLU A 198 3.90 7.40 2.54
CA GLU A 198 3.74 6.46 3.65
C GLU A 198 3.46 5.06 3.12
N ALA A 199 2.53 4.91 2.16
CA ALA A 199 2.20 3.65 1.51
C ALA A 199 3.39 3.04 0.77
N ASP A 200 4.16 3.85 0.01
CA ASP A 200 5.38 3.40 -0.64
C ASP A 200 6.45 2.93 0.36
N SER A 201 6.58 3.63 1.50
CA SER A 201 7.61 3.31 2.49
C SER A 201 7.28 2.07 3.30
N LEU A 202 6.07 1.97 3.80
CA LEU A 202 5.62 0.82 4.58
C LEU A 202 5.36 -0.40 3.68
N GLY A 203 4.87 -0.19 2.45
CA GLY A 203 4.71 -1.24 1.46
C GLY A 203 6.03 -1.92 1.11
N PHE A 204 7.13 -1.15 0.99
CA PHE A 204 8.47 -1.72 0.85
C PHE A 204 8.87 -2.58 2.07
N GLN A 205 8.53 -2.13 3.28
CA GLN A 205 8.81 -2.92 4.48
C GLN A 205 8.01 -4.23 4.50
N TYR A 206 6.70 -4.18 4.20
CA TYR A 206 5.85 -5.38 4.13
C TYR A 206 6.36 -6.37 3.08
N LEU A 207 6.78 -5.86 1.91
CA LEU A 207 7.35 -6.67 0.84
C LEU A 207 8.56 -7.48 1.31
N VAL A 208 9.56 -6.81 1.91
CA VAL A 208 10.81 -7.47 2.31
C VAL A 208 10.63 -8.41 3.49
N GLU A 209 9.69 -8.11 4.38
CA GLU A 209 9.37 -8.95 5.52
C GLU A 209 8.60 -10.21 5.15
N ALA A 210 7.77 -10.13 4.13
CA ALA A 210 7.16 -11.28 3.51
C ALA A 210 8.17 -12.12 2.69
N GLY A 211 9.43 -11.70 2.62
CA GLY A 211 10.51 -12.40 1.93
C GLY A 211 10.41 -12.34 0.41
N TYR A 212 9.68 -11.35 -0.14
CA TYR A 212 9.71 -11.04 -1.56
C TYR A 212 10.97 -10.25 -1.93
N ASN A 213 11.27 -10.21 -3.22
CA ASN A 213 12.41 -9.48 -3.74
C ASN A 213 12.26 -7.96 -3.53
N PRO A 214 13.18 -7.30 -2.79
CA PRO A 214 13.12 -5.85 -2.58
C PRO A 214 13.09 -5.02 -3.88
N GLY A 215 13.63 -5.58 -4.96
CA GLY A 215 13.63 -4.95 -6.29
C GLY A 215 12.24 -4.81 -6.90
N GLY A 216 11.27 -5.63 -6.50
CA GLY A 216 9.89 -5.61 -6.97
C GLY A 216 9.23 -4.23 -6.80
N ALA A 217 9.60 -3.49 -5.74
CA ALA A 217 9.07 -2.14 -5.50
C ALA A 217 9.44 -1.12 -6.60
N ALA A 218 10.68 -1.11 -7.05
CA ALA A 218 11.09 -0.19 -8.12
C ALA A 218 10.73 -0.75 -9.51
N ALA A 219 10.78 -2.07 -9.67
CA ALA A 219 10.42 -2.75 -10.92
C ALA A 219 8.94 -2.51 -11.27
N SER A 220 8.00 -2.74 -10.33
CA SER A 220 6.56 -2.50 -10.55
C SER A 220 6.26 -1.05 -10.94
N MET A 221 6.92 -0.07 -10.30
CA MET A 221 6.78 1.33 -10.68
C MET A 221 7.38 1.62 -12.06
N SER A 222 8.46 0.90 -12.47
CA SER A 222 9.00 1.05 -13.82
C SER A 222 8.06 0.49 -14.91
N VAL A 223 7.35 -0.60 -14.63
CA VAL A 223 6.29 -1.12 -15.51
C VAL A 223 5.20 -0.07 -15.74
N LEU A 224 4.75 0.59 -14.68
CA LEU A 224 3.77 1.68 -14.79
C LEU A 224 4.31 2.86 -15.60
N LEU A 225 5.57 3.25 -15.36
CA LEU A 225 6.23 4.34 -16.07
C LEU A 225 6.37 4.03 -17.58
N ASP A 226 6.76 2.81 -17.93
CA ASP A 226 6.92 2.38 -19.32
C ASP A 226 5.56 2.31 -20.03
N LYS A 227 4.53 1.79 -19.37
CA LYS A 227 3.19 1.64 -19.95
C LYS A 227 2.47 2.98 -20.13
N TYR A 228 2.54 3.87 -19.16
CA TYR A 228 1.70 5.07 -19.07
C TYR A 228 2.48 6.38 -19.12
N GLY A 229 3.80 6.33 -19.02
CA GLY A 229 4.64 7.51 -18.85
C GLY A 229 4.44 8.15 -17.47
N ASP A 230 5.03 9.34 -17.30
CA ASP A 230 4.96 10.10 -16.03
C ASP A 230 3.73 11.03 -15.98
N LYS A 231 2.67 10.68 -16.73
CA LYS A 231 1.44 11.48 -16.81
C LYS A 231 0.47 11.12 -15.70
N PRO A 232 -0.14 12.13 -15.05
CA PRO A 232 -1.20 11.90 -14.07
C PRO A 232 -2.37 11.13 -14.68
N ARG A 233 -2.95 10.20 -13.93
CA ARG A 233 -4.16 9.45 -14.29
C ARG A 233 -5.29 9.81 -13.33
N THR A 234 -6.54 9.74 -13.76
CA THR A 234 -7.73 10.10 -12.98
C THR A 234 -8.75 8.96 -12.96
N GLY A 235 -9.63 8.96 -11.94
CA GLY A 235 -10.66 7.95 -11.75
C GLY A 235 -10.10 6.59 -11.32
N LEU A 236 -10.86 5.51 -11.53
CA LEU A 236 -10.42 4.14 -11.26
C LEU A 236 -9.09 3.79 -11.92
N LYS A 237 -8.82 4.37 -13.10
CA LYS A 237 -7.56 4.20 -13.84
C LYS A 237 -6.37 4.90 -13.23
N GLY A 238 -6.56 5.75 -12.22
CA GLY A 238 -5.54 6.58 -11.61
C GLY A 238 -5.20 6.22 -10.16
N VAL A 239 -5.74 5.12 -9.61
CA VAL A 239 -5.55 4.84 -8.17
C VAL A 239 -4.09 4.57 -7.84
N ILE A 240 -3.38 3.79 -8.65
CA ILE A 240 -1.94 3.55 -8.44
C ILE A 240 -1.06 4.76 -8.84
N ALA A 241 -1.54 5.64 -9.72
CA ALA A 241 -0.78 6.81 -10.22
C ALA A 241 -1.67 8.03 -10.45
N PRO A 242 -2.28 8.62 -9.41
CA PRO A 242 -3.20 9.76 -9.55
C PRO A 242 -2.51 11.10 -9.79
N ALA A 243 -3.31 12.11 -10.22
CA ALA A 243 -2.83 13.41 -10.67
C ALA A 243 -2.11 14.26 -9.60
N ASP A 244 -2.44 14.07 -8.33
CA ASP A 244 -1.90 14.85 -7.20
C ASP A 244 -0.80 14.12 -6.42
N HIS A 245 -0.22 13.05 -6.99
CA HIS A 245 0.76 12.18 -6.33
C HIS A 245 2.20 12.48 -6.76
N PRO A 246 3.21 11.94 -6.07
CA PRO A 246 4.57 11.92 -6.59
C PRO A 246 4.56 11.28 -7.98
N SER A 247 5.35 11.82 -8.90
CA SER A 247 5.40 11.24 -10.25
C SER A 247 5.85 9.78 -10.20
N THR A 248 5.40 8.97 -11.14
CA THR A 248 5.79 7.55 -11.21
C THR A 248 7.31 7.41 -11.28
N LYS A 249 7.97 8.30 -11.99
CA LYS A 249 9.44 8.39 -12.05
C LYS A 249 10.05 8.65 -10.66
N GLU A 250 9.50 9.59 -9.89
CA GLU A 250 9.97 9.87 -8.52
C GLU A 250 9.79 8.65 -7.61
N ARG A 251 8.71 7.87 -7.79
CA ARG A 251 8.46 6.63 -7.04
C ARG A 251 9.48 5.53 -7.40
N VAL A 252 9.84 5.38 -8.68
CA VAL A 252 10.91 4.48 -9.12
C VAL A 252 12.23 4.86 -8.43
N GLU A 253 12.60 6.14 -8.47
CA GLU A 253 13.85 6.63 -7.88
C GLU A 253 13.89 6.43 -6.35
N LYS A 254 12.78 6.70 -5.66
CA LYS A 254 12.67 6.52 -4.20
C LYS A 254 12.72 5.06 -3.79
N ASN A 255 12.06 4.17 -4.52
CA ASN A 255 12.13 2.74 -4.25
C ASN A 255 13.53 2.18 -4.56
N GLY A 256 14.19 2.66 -5.62
CA GLY A 256 15.59 2.38 -5.88
C GLY A 256 16.53 2.86 -4.76
N LYS A 257 16.22 4.00 -4.12
CA LYS A 257 16.97 4.48 -2.95
C LYS A 257 16.72 3.59 -1.73
N ARG A 258 15.48 3.18 -1.46
CA ARG A 258 15.16 2.23 -0.36
C ARG A 258 15.90 0.91 -0.55
N LEU A 259 15.93 0.41 -1.77
CA LEU A 259 16.69 -0.79 -2.13
C LEU A 259 18.19 -0.63 -1.81
N TYR A 260 18.78 0.51 -2.17
CA TYR A 260 20.18 0.82 -1.87
C TYR A 260 20.44 0.85 -0.35
N GLU A 261 19.59 1.55 0.40
CA GLU A 261 19.66 1.61 1.87
C GLU A 261 19.46 0.23 2.51
N TYR A 262 18.54 -0.58 1.99
CA TYR A 262 18.30 -1.95 2.45
C TYR A 262 19.52 -2.85 2.29
N SER A 263 20.26 -2.71 1.19
CA SER A 263 21.52 -3.44 0.95
C SER A 263 22.69 -2.98 1.85
N GLY A 264 22.50 -2.02 2.75
CA GLY A 264 23.60 -1.39 3.50
C GLY A 264 24.42 -0.42 2.66
N ASN A 265 23.84 0.14 1.61
CA ASN A 265 24.47 1.02 0.62
C ASN A 265 25.48 0.32 -0.31
N HIS A 266 25.31 -0.99 -0.51
CA HIS A 266 26.20 -1.75 -1.38
C HIS A 266 25.66 -1.89 -2.81
N VAL A 267 24.34 -2.12 -2.99
CA VAL A 267 23.76 -2.48 -4.29
C VAL A 267 22.82 -1.41 -4.81
N LYS A 268 22.99 -1.00 -6.07
CA LYS A 268 22.18 0.01 -6.73
C LYS A 268 21.89 -0.35 -8.18
N ALA A 269 20.65 -0.13 -8.63
CA ALA A 269 20.32 -0.05 -10.05
C ALA A 269 20.26 1.43 -10.47
N LYS A 270 20.98 1.81 -11.52
CA LYS A 270 20.98 3.17 -12.07
C LYS A 270 21.24 3.12 -13.57
N ASP A 271 20.38 3.77 -14.35
CA ASP A 271 20.48 3.81 -15.82
C ASP A 271 20.62 2.39 -16.41
N ASN A 272 19.85 1.43 -15.87
CA ASN A 272 19.89 -0.01 -16.14
C ASN A 272 21.20 -0.72 -15.77
N TRP A 273 22.20 -0.01 -15.24
CA TRP A 273 23.38 -0.63 -14.67
C TRP A 273 23.11 -1.18 -13.27
N ILE A 274 23.60 -2.37 -13.02
CA ILE A 274 23.74 -2.88 -11.66
C ILE A 274 25.10 -2.42 -11.15
N LEU A 275 25.10 -1.75 -10.00
CA LEU A 275 26.30 -1.29 -9.32
C LEU A 275 26.43 -2.02 -8.00
N ILE A 276 27.63 -2.50 -7.72
CA ILE A 276 27.99 -3.10 -6.43
C ILE A 276 29.21 -2.31 -5.88
N ASN A 277 29.09 -1.76 -4.68
CA ASN A 277 30.12 -0.95 -4.03
C ASN A 277 30.61 0.22 -4.90
N GLY A 278 29.69 0.79 -5.69
CA GLY A 278 29.97 1.88 -6.64
C GLY A 278 30.54 1.44 -8.00
N GLU A 279 30.95 0.19 -8.16
CA GLU A 279 31.44 -0.37 -9.43
C GLU A 279 30.26 -0.76 -10.34
N LYS A 280 30.27 -0.29 -11.59
CA LYS A 280 29.36 -0.73 -12.63
C LYS A 280 29.70 -2.18 -13.03
N THR A 281 28.75 -3.08 -12.85
CA THR A 281 28.96 -4.50 -13.17
C THR A 281 28.46 -4.85 -14.56
N PHE A 282 27.15 -4.95 -14.76
CA PHE A 282 26.56 -5.22 -16.08
C PHE A 282 25.18 -4.56 -16.22
N GLN A 283 24.69 -4.50 -17.45
CA GLN A 283 23.31 -4.11 -17.77
C GLN A 283 22.56 -5.36 -18.25
N PRO A 284 21.45 -5.74 -17.59
CA PRO A 284 20.62 -6.86 -18.07
C PRO A 284 20.08 -6.58 -19.47
N ALA A 285 20.04 -7.59 -20.34
CA ALA A 285 19.33 -7.50 -21.60
C ALA A 285 17.82 -7.61 -21.35
N GLU A 286 17.00 -6.92 -22.15
CA GLU A 286 15.56 -7.13 -22.11
C GLU A 286 15.18 -8.53 -22.63
N THR A 287 14.02 -9.02 -22.21
CA THR A 287 13.43 -10.28 -22.65
C THR A 287 12.01 -10.04 -23.16
N LYS A 288 11.33 -11.08 -23.62
CA LYS A 288 9.92 -10.98 -24.01
C LYS A 288 9.01 -10.62 -22.81
N ARG A 289 9.40 -11.02 -21.60
CA ARG A 289 8.61 -10.86 -20.38
C ARG A 289 8.96 -9.58 -19.61
N TYR A 290 10.22 -9.19 -19.59
CA TYR A 290 10.74 -8.12 -18.76
C TYR A 290 11.50 -7.10 -19.57
N THR A 291 11.28 -5.83 -19.28
CA THR A 291 12.12 -4.72 -19.78
C THR A 291 13.53 -4.78 -19.16
N GLN A 292 14.43 -4.05 -19.72
CA GLN A 292 15.79 -3.92 -19.18
C GLN A 292 15.77 -3.32 -17.76
N THR A 293 14.91 -2.33 -17.54
CA THR A 293 14.76 -1.64 -16.26
C THR A 293 14.22 -2.57 -15.17
N GLU A 294 13.15 -3.32 -15.45
CA GLU A 294 12.62 -4.34 -14.52
C GLU A 294 13.70 -5.33 -14.12
N ARG A 295 14.41 -5.91 -15.11
CA ARG A 295 15.47 -6.87 -14.84
C ARG A 295 16.61 -6.27 -14.00
N ALA A 296 16.94 -5.00 -14.21
CA ALA A 296 17.97 -4.33 -13.43
C ALA A 296 17.54 -4.19 -11.96
N TYR A 297 16.30 -3.76 -11.68
CA TYR A 297 15.80 -3.64 -10.31
C TYR A 297 15.59 -5.00 -9.64
N LEU A 298 14.98 -5.97 -10.32
CA LEU A 298 14.80 -7.32 -9.77
C LEU A 298 16.13 -8.00 -9.44
N THR A 299 17.15 -7.85 -10.29
CA THR A 299 18.49 -8.40 -10.02
C THR A 299 19.18 -7.65 -8.89
N ALA A 300 19.12 -6.32 -8.89
CA ALA A 300 19.64 -5.51 -7.78
C ALA A 300 18.96 -5.86 -6.45
N GLY A 301 17.67 -6.20 -6.47
CA GLY A 301 16.93 -6.61 -5.29
C GLY A 301 17.45 -7.91 -4.70
N LYS A 302 17.64 -8.94 -5.51
CA LYS A 302 18.22 -10.21 -5.06
C LYS A 302 19.65 -10.05 -4.51
N LEU A 303 20.44 -9.22 -5.16
CA LEU A 303 21.78 -8.87 -4.66
C LEU A 303 21.68 -8.09 -3.33
N ALA A 304 20.76 -7.15 -3.23
CA ALA A 304 20.54 -6.36 -2.02
C ALA A 304 20.15 -7.25 -0.82
N ALA A 305 19.31 -8.27 -1.04
CA ALA A 305 18.97 -9.24 -0.02
C ALA A 305 20.19 -10.04 0.46
N VAL A 306 21.05 -10.49 -0.46
CA VAL A 306 22.30 -11.19 -0.11
C VAL A 306 23.22 -10.31 0.75
N TYR A 307 23.32 -9.02 0.43
CA TYR A 307 24.12 -8.07 1.24
C TYR A 307 23.47 -7.80 2.59
N HIS A 308 22.15 -7.62 2.62
CA HIS A 308 21.39 -7.39 3.86
C HIS A 308 21.57 -8.54 4.85
N ASP A 309 21.53 -9.77 4.35
CA ASP A 309 21.67 -10.98 5.16
C ASP A 309 23.15 -11.29 5.56
N GLY A 310 24.10 -10.55 5.00
CA GLY A 310 25.54 -10.75 5.24
C GLY A 310 26.10 -12.03 4.63
N ASN A 311 25.40 -12.66 3.70
CA ASN A 311 25.77 -13.92 3.05
C ASN A 311 26.56 -13.71 1.74
N VAL A 312 27.35 -12.65 1.67
CA VAL A 312 28.07 -12.26 0.47
C VAL A 312 29.20 -13.24 0.14
N GLN A 313 29.05 -13.93 -0.98
CA GLN A 313 30.02 -14.85 -1.56
C GLN A 313 30.27 -14.45 -3.02
N ASN A 314 31.28 -15.09 -3.65
CA ASN A 314 31.50 -14.87 -5.08
C ASN A 314 30.33 -15.42 -5.89
N ALA A 315 29.94 -14.66 -6.92
CA ALA A 315 28.97 -15.10 -7.90
C ALA A 315 29.55 -16.26 -8.72
N ARG A 316 28.69 -17.17 -9.17
CA ARG A 316 29.02 -18.30 -10.04
C ARG A 316 27.97 -18.42 -11.14
N TYR A 317 28.44 -18.55 -12.38
CA TYR A 317 27.60 -18.90 -13.51
C TYR A 317 27.51 -20.41 -13.64
N LYS A 318 26.29 -20.95 -13.58
CA LYS A 318 26.03 -22.37 -13.73
C LYS A 318 24.61 -22.57 -14.34
N ASP A 319 24.50 -23.46 -15.32
CA ASP A 319 23.22 -23.87 -15.91
C ASP A 319 22.32 -22.71 -16.34
N GLY A 320 22.89 -21.67 -16.96
CA GLY A 320 22.17 -20.49 -17.43
C GLY A 320 21.82 -19.47 -16.33
N MET A 321 22.28 -19.68 -15.10
CA MET A 321 21.98 -18.81 -13.95
C MET A 321 23.24 -18.29 -13.27
N ILE A 322 23.16 -17.05 -12.79
CA ILE A 322 24.12 -16.50 -11.83
C ILE A 322 23.58 -16.79 -10.42
N GLN A 323 24.44 -17.38 -9.59
CA GLN A 323 24.14 -17.75 -8.20
C GLN A 323 25.16 -17.14 -7.25
N ILE A 324 24.74 -16.79 -6.03
CA ILE A 324 25.62 -16.44 -4.90
C ILE A 324 25.21 -17.35 -3.73
N GLY A 325 26.12 -18.24 -3.33
CA GLY A 325 25.75 -19.33 -2.43
C GLY A 325 24.64 -20.18 -3.04
N ASN A 326 23.51 -20.29 -2.33
CA ASN A 326 22.33 -21.03 -2.78
C ASN A 326 21.25 -20.10 -3.39
N VAL A 327 21.53 -18.79 -3.50
CA VAL A 327 20.56 -17.82 -4.00
C VAL A 327 20.74 -17.64 -5.50
N SER A 328 19.65 -17.86 -6.26
CA SER A 328 19.59 -17.57 -7.70
C SER A 328 19.39 -16.08 -7.91
N ILE A 329 20.43 -15.40 -8.41
CA ILE A 329 20.44 -13.93 -8.59
C ILE A 329 19.85 -13.52 -9.93
N TYR A 330 20.27 -14.18 -11.01
CA TYR A 330 19.97 -13.75 -12.36
C TYR A 330 19.91 -14.91 -13.35
N THR A 331 18.86 -14.94 -14.16
CA THR A 331 18.78 -15.85 -15.30
C THR A 331 19.36 -15.17 -16.54
N VAL A 332 20.44 -15.75 -17.06
CA VAL A 332 21.17 -15.23 -18.22
C VAL A 332 20.34 -15.50 -19.49
N SER A 333 20.06 -14.47 -20.26
CA SER A 333 19.36 -14.62 -21.55
C SER A 333 20.31 -15.11 -22.65
N SER A 334 19.75 -15.60 -23.74
CA SER A 334 20.55 -16.06 -24.90
C SER A 334 21.38 -14.97 -25.59
N ARG A 335 21.14 -13.70 -25.24
CA ARG A 335 21.89 -12.53 -25.77
C ARG A 335 23.04 -12.10 -24.87
N GLU A 336 23.28 -12.80 -23.76
CA GLU A 336 24.22 -12.42 -22.72
C GLU A 336 25.28 -13.51 -22.51
N ASN A 337 26.45 -13.09 -22.02
CA ASN A 337 27.53 -14.00 -21.64
C ASN A 337 27.59 -14.16 -20.11
N GLY A 338 27.18 -15.32 -19.62
CA GLY A 338 27.11 -15.59 -18.17
C GLY A 338 28.47 -15.51 -17.47
N MET A 339 29.58 -15.90 -18.14
CA MET A 339 30.92 -15.81 -17.58
C MET A 339 31.39 -14.36 -17.43
N GLU A 340 31.05 -13.49 -18.37
CA GLU A 340 31.35 -12.06 -18.29
C GLU A 340 30.55 -11.39 -17.16
N ILE A 341 29.28 -11.75 -16.99
CA ILE A 341 28.43 -11.27 -15.89
C ILE A 341 28.99 -11.74 -14.55
N GLU A 342 29.37 -13.02 -14.42
CA GLU A 342 30.01 -13.54 -13.22
C GLU A 342 31.28 -12.74 -12.86
N ALA A 343 32.17 -12.54 -13.81
CA ALA A 343 33.42 -11.79 -13.61
C ALA A 343 33.15 -10.35 -13.20
N ALA A 344 32.19 -9.67 -13.83
CA ALA A 344 31.81 -8.30 -13.53
C ALA A 344 31.21 -8.16 -12.12
N LEU A 345 30.33 -9.08 -11.72
CA LEU A 345 29.76 -9.10 -10.37
C LEU A 345 30.84 -9.34 -9.31
N ASN A 346 31.73 -10.31 -9.54
CA ASN A 346 32.82 -10.62 -8.61
C ASN A 346 33.77 -9.45 -8.44
N LYS A 347 34.05 -8.67 -9.49
CA LYS A 347 34.83 -7.43 -9.38
C LYS A 347 34.21 -6.47 -8.37
N GLY A 348 32.89 -6.23 -8.44
CA GLY A 348 32.18 -5.35 -7.50
C GLY A 348 32.13 -5.95 -6.08
N ILE A 349 31.94 -7.25 -5.94
CA ILE A 349 31.85 -7.95 -4.64
C ILE A 349 33.16 -7.88 -3.87
N VAL A 350 34.31 -8.00 -4.54
CA VAL A 350 35.64 -8.03 -3.91
C VAL A 350 36.05 -6.65 -3.36
N LEU A 351 35.52 -5.55 -3.91
CA LEU A 351 35.88 -4.19 -3.48
C LEU A 351 35.54 -3.90 -2.01
N ASP A 352 34.45 -4.46 -1.52
CA ASP A 352 34.08 -4.41 -0.11
C ASP A 352 33.16 -5.60 0.22
N ARG A 353 33.55 -6.43 1.15
CA ARG A 353 32.70 -7.47 1.74
C ARG A 353 32.08 -6.91 3.00
N GLY A 354 31.24 -5.88 2.83
CA GLY A 354 30.66 -5.11 3.92
C GLY A 354 30.04 -5.97 5.02
N GLU A 355 30.07 -5.46 6.23
CA GLU A 355 29.42 -6.11 7.36
C GLU A 355 27.89 -6.06 7.22
N PRO A 356 27.15 -7.09 7.69
CA PRO A 356 25.70 -7.13 7.60
C PRO A 356 25.05 -5.98 8.37
N VAL A 357 24.03 -5.37 7.76
CA VAL A 357 23.24 -4.33 8.42
C VAL A 357 22.35 -4.96 9.49
N LYS A 358 22.81 -5.00 10.73
CA LYS A 358 22.10 -5.55 11.90
C LYS A 358 21.03 -4.60 12.48
N LYS A 359 20.33 -3.81 11.69
CA LYS A 359 19.20 -3.04 12.21
C LYS A 359 17.94 -3.88 12.08
N LYS A 360 17.40 -4.35 13.22
CA LYS A 360 16.04 -4.91 13.25
C LYS A 360 15.07 -3.89 12.66
N SER A 361 14.29 -4.31 11.68
CA SER A 361 13.21 -3.49 11.12
C SER A 361 12.17 -3.16 12.20
N GLU A 362 11.38 -2.11 12.00
CA GLU A 362 10.30 -1.78 12.94
C GLU A 362 9.29 -2.93 13.12
N VAL A 363 9.20 -3.82 12.14
CA VAL A 363 8.31 -4.98 12.19
C VAL A 363 8.95 -6.19 12.86
N GLU A 364 10.26 -6.41 12.72
CA GLU A 364 10.94 -7.37 13.61
C GLU A 364 10.76 -6.99 15.07
N LYS A 365 10.85 -5.70 15.38
CA LYS A 365 10.53 -5.16 16.72
C LYS A 365 9.06 -5.39 17.12
N ARG A 366 8.12 -5.28 16.16
CA ARG A 366 6.71 -5.59 16.39
C ARG A 366 6.46 -7.10 16.57
N LYS A 367 7.11 -7.96 15.75
CA LYS A 367 7.05 -9.42 15.92
C LYS A 367 7.56 -9.85 17.29
N ASP A 368 8.67 -9.28 17.74
CA ASP A 368 9.19 -9.54 19.07
C ASP A 368 8.20 -9.11 20.16
N LYS A 369 7.60 -7.91 20.05
CA LYS A 369 6.55 -7.43 20.96
C LYS A 369 5.28 -8.28 20.94
N LEU A 370 4.86 -8.74 19.77
CA LEU A 370 3.69 -9.62 19.63
C LEU A 370 3.97 -11.02 20.22
N LYS A 371 5.17 -11.55 20.05
CA LYS A 371 5.60 -12.79 20.71
C LYS A 371 5.62 -12.64 22.23
N GLU A 372 6.19 -11.56 22.73
CA GLU A 372 6.20 -11.24 24.18
C GLU A 372 4.78 -11.14 24.74
N LYS A 373 3.89 -10.41 24.04
CA LYS A 373 2.48 -10.26 24.43
C LYS A 373 1.71 -11.58 24.41
N ARG A 374 1.99 -12.48 23.44
CA ARG A 374 1.39 -13.81 23.38
C ARG A 374 1.89 -14.72 24.51
N ILE A 375 3.15 -14.63 24.89
CA ILE A 375 3.72 -15.38 26.01
C ILE A 375 3.09 -14.88 27.33
N GLU A 376 3.02 -13.55 27.53
CA GLU A 376 2.40 -12.95 28.71
C GLU A 376 0.91 -13.30 28.85
N THR A 377 0.16 -13.33 27.74
CA THR A 377 -1.24 -13.73 27.71
C THR A 377 -1.40 -15.22 28.00
N ALA A 378 -0.51 -16.07 27.52
CA ALA A 378 -0.53 -17.51 27.77
C ALA A 378 -0.19 -17.80 29.25
N GLU A 379 0.78 -17.10 29.84
CA GLU A 379 1.14 -17.24 31.24
C GLU A 379 0.04 -16.74 32.20
N THR A 380 -0.72 -15.70 31.76
CA THR A 380 -1.85 -15.17 32.54
C THR A 380 -3.08 -16.09 32.46
N ALA A 381 -3.22 -16.86 31.38
CA ALA A 381 -4.32 -17.83 31.21
C ALA A 381 -4.09 -19.16 31.97
N VAL A 382 -2.86 -19.41 32.42
CA VAL A 382 -2.48 -20.62 33.18
C VAL A 382 -2.49 -20.39 34.71
N ARG A 383 -2.62 -19.14 35.13
CA ARG A 383 -2.84 -18.76 36.54
C ARG A 383 -4.33 -18.54 36.81
#